data_ba9fa5ea0f0bf372f21724fd698545e8
#
_entry.id   ba9fa5ea0f0bf372f21724fd698545e8
#
_cell.length_a   1.000
_cell.length_b   1.000
_cell.length_c   1.000
_cell.angle_alpha   90.00
_cell.angle_beta   90.00
_cell.angle_gamma   90.00
#
_symmetry.space_group_name_H-M   'P 1'
#
loop_
_entity.id
_entity.type
_entity.pdbx_description
1 polymer ?
#
loop_
_entity_poly.entity_id
_entity_poly.type
_entity_poly.pdbx_seq_one_letter_code
_entity_poly.pdbx_strand_id
1 'polypeptide(L)'
;MELLPTVWFVAIAVLWTGYLFLEGFDLGVGMLMKLFARNNTDRRVLLNTVGPVWDGNEVWLLTAAGATFAAFPMWYASLFSALYLPLLIVLVALIFRAVAFEYRGKVDTARWRTVWDWAIALGSFTAAFGIGAALALTTTGLPIDSNGDRQGGPFAWFSGYALLGGLAVVAFALVHALAFLALKTDGDVRHRARRWFVRLAPLGLLPLLAWMVALQLLSGKPLTWILVLLGVLAGAAAWVLARKGAEGKAFGALGAFLVCATASIFGAAFPVVIPSTVNPAFNLTISNASSSAYTLGLMSIVAAVGLPLVIAYQAWTYWVFRRRVSAAHIPAAHGFLPAIAAKVLVGHAAPGGPAAKHAPQDAGE
;
A
#
# COMPACT_ATOMS: atom_id res chain seq x y z
N MET A 1 1.27 9.80 -32.69
CA MET A 1 1.35 9.01 -31.47
C MET A 1 0.57 7.72 -31.70
N GLU A 2 1.14 6.59 -31.41
CA GLU A 2 0.45 5.31 -31.52
C GLU A 2 -0.62 5.24 -30.43
N LEU A 3 -1.87 4.97 -30.82
CA LEU A 3 -3.02 5.02 -29.91
C LEU A 3 -2.91 3.97 -28.79
N LEU A 4 -2.60 2.72 -29.15
CA LEU A 4 -2.56 1.60 -28.19
C LEU A 4 -1.49 1.76 -27.11
N PRO A 5 -0.22 2.14 -27.40
CA PRO A 5 0.77 2.44 -26.35
C PRO A 5 0.32 3.54 -25.40
N THR A 6 -0.32 4.59 -25.91
CA THR A 6 -0.85 5.69 -25.06
C THR A 6 -1.97 5.17 -24.15
N VAL A 7 -2.91 4.41 -24.67
CA VAL A 7 -4.01 3.81 -23.88
C VAL A 7 -3.45 2.92 -22.77
N TRP A 8 -2.47 2.06 -23.08
CA TRP A 8 -1.88 1.18 -22.08
C TRP A 8 -1.03 1.91 -21.04
N PHE A 9 -0.35 3.01 -21.41
CA PHE A 9 0.32 3.87 -20.44
C PHE A 9 -0.67 4.46 -19.44
N VAL A 10 -1.80 4.99 -19.92
CA VAL A 10 -2.87 5.51 -19.06
C VAL A 10 -3.48 4.39 -18.20
N ALA A 11 -3.75 3.22 -18.78
CA ALA A 11 -4.26 2.07 -18.05
C ALA A 11 -3.33 1.64 -16.91
N ILE A 12 -2.02 1.59 -17.14
CA ILE A 12 -1.02 1.29 -16.10
C ILE A 12 -1.01 2.36 -15.02
N ALA A 13 -1.08 3.65 -15.36
CA ALA A 13 -1.21 4.73 -14.38
C ALA A 13 -2.47 4.59 -13.52
N VAL A 14 -3.60 4.18 -14.11
CA VAL A 14 -4.86 3.88 -13.38
C VAL A 14 -4.69 2.66 -12.47
N LEU A 15 -4.03 1.59 -12.93
CA LEU A 15 -3.79 0.40 -12.11
C LEU A 15 -2.91 0.72 -10.90
N TRP A 16 -1.84 1.49 -11.07
CA TRP A 16 -1.01 1.96 -9.95
C TRP A 16 -1.77 2.89 -8.99
N THR A 17 -2.65 3.75 -9.53
CA THR A 17 -3.54 4.58 -8.71
C THR A 17 -4.49 3.71 -7.89
N GLY A 18 -5.09 2.69 -8.51
CA GLY A 18 -5.95 1.71 -7.85
C GLY A 18 -5.21 0.95 -6.74
N TYR A 19 -4.00 0.48 -7.02
CA TYR A 19 -3.14 -0.14 -6.01
C TYR A 19 -2.88 0.79 -4.82
N LEU A 20 -2.41 2.00 -5.07
CA LEU A 20 -2.11 2.96 -4.00
C LEU A 20 -3.36 3.39 -3.22
N PHE A 21 -4.53 3.37 -3.85
CA PHE A 21 -5.79 3.67 -3.17
C PHE A 21 -6.28 2.50 -2.31
N LEU A 22 -6.31 1.29 -2.86
CA LEU A 22 -6.88 0.11 -2.18
C LEU A 22 -5.88 -0.50 -1.20
N GLU A 23 -4.69 -0.81 -1.64
CA GLU A 23 -3.65 -1.38 -0.79
C GLU A 23 -3.00 -0.33 0.13
N GLY A 24 -3.02 0.96 -0.27
CA GLY A 24 -2.43 2.02 0.53
C GLY A 24 -3.02 2.12 1.94
N PHE A 25 -4.34 2.01 2.12
CA PHE A 25 -4.88 2.00 3.49
C PHE A 25 -4.61 0.68 4.22
N ASP A 26 -4.51 -0.46 3.53
CA ASP A 26 -4.17 -1.74 4.14
C ASP A 26 -2.74 -1.75 4.68
N LEU A 27 -1.77 -1.27 3.89
CA LEU A 27 -0.39 -1.08 4.33
C LEU A 27 -0.31 -0.11 5.51
N GLY A 28 -1.06 0.99 5.43
CA GLY A 28 -1.17 1.96 6.52
C GLY A 28 -1.74 1.36 7.81
N VAL A 29 -2.82 0.56 7.72
CA VAL A 29 -3.39 -0.16 8.87
C VAL A 29 -2.37 -1.14 9.44
N GLY A 30 -1.63 -1.85 8.60
CA GLY A 30 -0.55 -2.75 9.02
C GLY A 30 0.51 -2.03 9.86
N MET A 31 0.99 -0.87 9.41
CA MET A 31 1.94 -0.03 10.18
C MET A 31 1.33 0.49 11.48
N LEU A 32 0.06 0.87 11.47
CA LEU A 32 -0.68 1.37 12.63
C LEU A 32 -0.91 0.29 13.71
N MET A 33 -0.75 -0.99 13.41
CA MET A 33 -0.77 -2.08 14.40
C MET A 33 0.21 -1.83 15.55
N LYS A 34 1.35 -1.21 15.28
CA LYS A 34 2.38 -0.90 16.28
C LYS A 34 2.37 0.55 16.74
N LEU A 35 2.01 1.48 15.86
CA LEU A 35 2.08 2.91 16.14
C LEU A 35 0.82 3.43 16.85
N PHE A 36 -0.35 2.89 16.53
CA PHE A 36 -1.64 3.44 16.93
C PHE A 36 -2.40 2.56 17.93
N ALA A 37 -2.38 1.22 17.77
CA ALA A 37 -3.13 0.28 18.60
C ALA A 37 -2.54 0.20 20.02
N ARG A 38 -3.39 0.40 21.05
CA ARG A 38 -2.98 0.43 22.46
C ARG A 38 -2.91 -0.95 23.11
N ASN A 39 -3.79 -1.85 22.68
CA ASN A 39 -3.94 -3.18 23.27
C ASN A 39 -4.29 -4.21 22.18
N ASN A 40 -4.46 -5.48 22.58
CA ASN A 40 -4.76 -6.56 21.64
C ASN A 40 -6.15 -6.42 21.00
N THR A 41 -7.13 -5.87 21.71
CA THR A 41 -8.48 -5.63 21.16
C THR A 41 -8.42 -4.60 20.03
N ASP A 42 -7.72 -3.48 20.24
CA ASP A 42 -7.48 -2.49 19.17
C ASP A 42 -6.87 -3.14 17.93
N ARG A 43 -5.81 -3.95 18.11
CA ARG A 43 -5.15 -4.65 16.99
C ARG A 43 -6.10 -5.57 16.23
N ARG A 44 -6.97 -6.28 16.95
CA ARG A 44 -8.00 -7.13 16.33
C ARG A 44 -9.05 -6.31 15.59
N VAL A 45 -9.44 -5.15 16.12
CA VAL A 45 -10.33 -4.21 15.42
C VAL A 45 -9.66 -3.78 14.11
N LEU A 46 -8.39 -3.33 14.16
CA LEU A 46 -7.65 -2.92 12.98
C LEU A 46 -7.59 -4.05 11.93
N LEU A 47 -7.19 -5.25 12.32
CA LEU A 47 -7.13 -6.41 11.42
C LEU A 47 -8.49 -6.75 10.81
N ASN A 48 -9.57 -6.70 11.57
CA ASN A 48 -10.91 -6.98 11.07
C ASN A 48 -11.44 -5.92 10.10
N THR A 49 -10.84 -4.71 10.05
CA THR A 49 -11.21 -3.71 9.04
C THR A 49 -10.68 -4.06 7.66
N VAL A 50 -9.51 -4.67 7.58
CA VAL A 50 -8.82 -5.02 6.33
C VAL A 50 -8.95 -6.50 5.96
N GLY A 51 -9.13 -7.38 6.95
CA GLY A 51 -9.19 -8.84 6.77
C GLY A 51 -10.07 -9.32 5.62
N PRO A 52 -11.26 -8.77 5.38
CA PRO A 52 -12.11 -9.20 4.27
C PRO A 52 -11.66 -8.72 2.88
N VAL A 53 -10.69 -7.81 2.77
CA VAL A 53 -10.37 -7.09 1.51
C VAL A 53 -8.88 -7.07 1.16
N TRP A 54 -7.96 -7.32 2.12
CA TRP A 54 -6.53 -7.17 1.93
C TRP A 54 -5.99 -8.01 0.75
N ASP A 55 -6.41 -9.25 0.64
CA ASP A 55 -5.96 -10.16 -0.43
C ASP A 55 -6.39 -9.63 -1.82
N GLY A 56 -7.65 -9.23 -1.95
CA GLY A 56 -8.14 -8.61 -3.20
C GLY A 56 -7.49 -7.27 -3.53
N ASN A 57 -7.05 -6.51 -2.53
CA ASN A 57 -6.35 -5.24 -2.73
C ASN A 57 -4.90 -5.48 -3.18
N GLU A 58 -4.22 -6.47 -2.61
CA GLU A 58 -2.83 -6.82 -2.95
C GLU A 58 -2.70 -7.31 -4.40
N VAL A 59 -3.74 -7.93 -4.97
CA VAL A 59 -3.77 -8.37 -6.38
C VAL A 59 -3.59 -7.19 -7.36
N TRP A 60 -3.94 -5.97 -6.98
CA TRP A 60 -3.70 -4.79 -7.83
C TRP A 60 -2.22 -4.54 -8.11
N LEU A 61 -1.33 -4.89 -7.18
CA LEU A 61 0.12 -4.85 -7.39
C LEU A 61 0.53 -5.81 -8.53
N LEU A 62 0.06 -7.05 -8.46
CA LEU A 62 0.35 -8.06 -9.49
C LEU A 62 -0.24 -7.65 -10.84
N THR A 63 -1.44 -7.09 -10.83
CA THR A 63 -2.11 -6.62 -12.06
C THR A 63 -1.35 -5.45 -12.69
N ALA A 64 -0.93 -4.46 -11.89
CA ALA A 64 -0.16 -3.31 -12.39
C ALA A 64 1.21 -3.74 -12.94
N ALA A 65 1.96 -4.59 -12.19
CA ALA A 65 3.24 -5.12 -12.64
C ALA A 65 3.10 -6.03 -13.88
N GLY A 66 2.10 -6.93 -13.90
CA GLY A 66 1.83 -7.82 -15.02
C GLY A 66 1.38 -7.08 -16.28
N ALA A 67 0.54 -6.04 -16.14
CA ALA A 67 0.16 -5.18 -17.24
C ALA A 67 1.36 -4.39 -17.79
N THR A 68 2.25 -3.91 -16.91
CA THR A 68 3.50 -3.25 -17.32
C THR A 68 4.40 -4.23 -18.09
N PHE A 69 4.57 -5.46 -17.58
CA PHE A 69 5.34 -6.50 -18.26
C PHE A 69 4.80 -6.80 -19.67
N ALA A 70 3.49 -6.98 -19.80
CA ALA A 70 2.89 -7.38 -21.05
C ALA A 70 2.80 -6.24 -22.08
N ALA A 71 2.48 -5.02 -21.64
CA ALA A 71 2.34 -3.86 -22.51
C ALA A 71 3.67 -3.17 -22.83
N PHE A 72 4.60 -3.12 -21.88
CA PHE A 72 5.89 -2.44 -21.99
C PHE A 72 7.02 -3.32 -21.44
N PRO A 73 7.41 -4.40 -22.16
CA PRO A 73 8.40 -5.36 -21.66
C PRO A 73 9.75 -4.72 -21.33
N MET A 74 10.20 -3.72 -22.11
CA MET A 74 11.47 -3.02 -21.83
C MET A 74 11.38 -2.16 -20.56
N TRP A 75 10.23 -1.51 -20.30
CA TRP A 75 10.02 -0.79 -19.04
C TRP A 75 10.11 -1.75 -17.85
N TYR A 76 9.38 -2.88 -17.94
CA TYR A 76 9.41 -3.90 -16.88
C TYR A 76 10.83 -4.45 -16.69
N ALA A 77 11.50 -4.89 -17.76
CA ALA A 77 12.81 -5.52 -17.67
C ALA A 77 13.85 -4.57 -17.04
N SER A 78 13.93 -3.32 -17.50
CA SER A 78 14.87 -2.34 -16.98
C SER A 78 14.61 -1.99 -15.51
N LEU A 79 13.34 -1.76 -15.14
CA LEU A 79 12.96 -1.42 -13.77
C LEU A 79 13.24 -2.57 -12.80
N PHE A 80 12.81 -3.80 -13.14
CA PHE A 80 12.95 -4.95 -12.27
C PHE A 80 14.39 -5.44 -12.17
N SER A 81 15.16 -5.36 -13.25
CA SER A 81 16.59 -5.62 -13.23
C SER A 81 17.35 -4.61 -12.36
N ALA A 82 17.06 -3.32 -12.53
CA ALA A 82 17.71 -2.27 -11.76
C ALA A 82 17.39 -2.36 -10.26
N LEU A 83 16.16 -2.77 -9.91
CA LEU A 83 15.64 -2.85 -8.54
C LEU A 83 15.55 -4.28 -8.01
N TYR A 84 16.30 -5.23 -8.59
CA TYR A 84 16.17 -6.65 -8.24
C TYR A 84 16.24 -6.91 -6.72
N LEU A 85 17.26 -6.42 -6.04
CA LEU A 85 17.40 -6.61 -4.59
C LEU A 85 16.32 -5.91 -3.77
N PRO A 86 16.01 -4.62 -3.99
CA PRO A 86 14.90 -3.95 -3.31
C PRO A 86 13.56 -4.65 -3.50
N LEU A 87 13.24 -5.07 -4.73
CA LEU A 87 11.97 -5.75 -5.02
C LEU A 87 11.91 -7.16 -4.42
N LEU A 88 13.05 -7.86 -4.34
CA LEU A 88 13.13 -9.13 -3.60
C LEU A 88 12.83 -8.92 -2.10
N ILE A 89 13.36 -7.86 -1.49
CA ILE A 89 13.07 -7.52 -0.09
C ILE A 89 11.57 -7.18 0.08
N VAL A 90 10.98 -6.43 -0.85
CA VAL A 90 9.54 -6.14 -0.87
C VAL A 90 8.73 -7.44 -0.94
N LEU A 91 9.08 -8.35 -1.85
CA LEU A 91 8.40 -9.64 -2.00
C LEU A 91 8.45 -10.47 -0.71
N VAL A 92 9.63 -10.60 -0.11
CA VAL A 92 9.79 -11.32 1.18
C VAL A 92 8.98 -10.66 2.28
N ALA A 93 8.96 -9.34 2.34
CA ALA A 93 8.17 -8.57 3.30
C ALA A 93 6.65 -8.80 3.13
N LEU A 94 6.15 -8.84 1.89
CA LEU A 94 4.76 -9.15 1.59
C LEU A 94 4.40 -10.60 1.96
N ILE A 95 5.29 -11.57 1.72
CA ILE A 95 5.09 -12.96 2.15
C ILE A 95 4.94 -13.04 3.67
N PHE A 96 5.83 -12.43 4.44
CA PHE A 96 5.72 -12.42 5.90
C PHE A 96 4.47 -11.69 6.38
N ARG A 97 4.07 -10.60 5.72
CA ARG A 97 2.83 -9.87 6.02
C ARG A 97 1.61 -10.75 5.78
N ALA A 98 1.50 -11.40 4.63
CA ALA A 98 0.39 -12.29 4.27
C ALA A 98 0.25 -13.45 5.26
N VAL A 99 1.37 -14.16 5.53
CA VAL A 99 1.40 -15.24 6.52
C VAL A 99 0.99 -14.74 7.91
N ALA A 100 1.38 -13.53 8.28
CA ALA A 100 1.08 -12.96 9.59
C ALA A 100 -0.41 -12.72 9.81
N PHE A 101 -1.19 -12.33 8.80
CA PHE A 101 -2.66 -12.21 8.92
C PHE A 101 -3.31 -13.51 9.35
N GLU A 102 -2.86 -14.65 8.80
CA GLU A 102 -3.40 -15.97 9.10
C GLU A 102 -2.85 -16.56 10.42
N TYR A 103 -1.56 -16.38 10.69
CA TYR A 103 -0.89 -17.09 11.79
C TYR A 103 -0.95 -16.36 13.13
N ARG A 104 -1.17 -15.04 13.14
CA ARG A 104 -1.24 -14.23 14.37
C ARG A 104 -2.23 -14.77 15.40
N GLY A 105 -3.37 -15.27 14.94
CA GLY A 105 -4.45 -15.81 15.79
C GLY A 105 -4.29 -17.28 16.20
N LYS A 106 -3.31 -18.02 15.68
CA LYS A 106 -3.20 -19.47 15.88
C LYS A 106 -2.75 -19.87 17.29
N VAL A 107 -1.94 -19.03 17.94
CA VAL A 107 -1.40 -19.29 19.27
C VAL A 107 -1.73 -18.13 20.21
N ASP A 108 -2.30 -18.44 21.39
CA ASP A 108 -2.71 -17.42 22.37
C ASP A 108 -1.58 -17.12 23.36
N THR A 109 -0.44 -16.61 22.86
CA THR A 109 0.63 -16.05 23.69
C THR A 109 0.98 -14.64 23.27
N ALA A 110 1.38 -13.81 24.24
CA ALA A 110 1.76 -12.43 23.95
C ALA A 110 2.99 -12.34 23.03
N ARG A 111 3.97 -13.25 23.21
CA ARG A 111 5.18 -13.29 22.37
C ARG A 111 4.85 -13.62 20.93
N TRP A 112 4.03 -14.65 20.67
CA TRP A 112 3.58 -15.04 19.34
C TRP A 112 2.90 -13.87 18.61
N ARG A 113 1.90 -13.27 19.26
CA ARG A 113 1.19 -12.12 18.70
C ARG A 113 2.12 -10.95 18.40
N THR A 114 3.10 -10.69 19.28
CA THR A 114 4.05 -9.58 19.08
C THR A 114 4.94 -9.78 17.86
N VAL A 115 5.43 -11.02 17.63
CA VAL A 115 6.24 -11.35 16.44
C VAL A 115 5.44 -11.08 15.17
N TRP A 116 4.22 -11.58 15.07
CA TRP A 116 3.37 -11.38 13.91
C TRP A 116 2.86 -9.93 13.74
N ASP A 117 2.65 -9.21 14.85
CA ASP A 117 2.36 -7.77 14.79
C ASP A 117 3.51 -6.99 14.14
N TRP A 118 4.77 -7.36 14.45
CA TRP A 118 5.93 -6.76 13.81
C TRP A 118 6.08 -7.20 12.34
N ALA A 119 5.80 -8.45 12.03
CA ALA A 119 5.82 -8.92 10.64
C ALA A 119 4.81 -8.14 9.77
N ILE A 120 3.59 -7.90 10.27
CA ILE A 120 2.59 -7.05 9.58
C ILE A 120 3.11 -5.62 9.44
N ALA A 121 3.60 -5.01 10.52
CA ALA A 121 3.97 -3.60 10.51
C ALA A 121 5.20 -3.33 9.63
N LEU A 122 6.26 -4.13 9.78
CA LEU A 122 7.49 -3.99 8.99
C LEU A 122 7.27 -4.42 7.54
N GLY A 123 6.50 -5.49 7.31
CA GLY A 123 6.13 -5.92 5.96
C GLY A 123 5.37 -4.83 5.22
N SER A 124 4.39 -4.19 5.87
CA SER A 124 3.62 -3.08 5.30
C SER A 124 4.50 -1.84 5.04
N PHE A 125 5.40 -1.50 5.96
CA PHE A 125 6.35 -0.40 5.76
C PHE A 125 7.27 -0.66 4.57
N THR A 126 7.88 -1.86 4.52
CA THR A 126 8.82 -2.23 3.45
C THR A 126 8.14 -2.24 2.09
N ALA A 127 6.92 -2.76 2.00
CA ALA A 127 6.14 -2.74 0.77
C ALA A 127 5.80 -1.31 0.34
N ALA A 128 5.26 -0.47 1.23
CA ALA A 128 4.92 0.92 0.93
C ALA A 128 6.14 1.72 0.49
N PHE A 129 7.26 1.58 1.22
CA PHE A 129 8.50 2.28 0.90
C PHE A 129 9.11 1.80 -0.42
N GLY A 130 9.22 0.48 -0.62
CA GLY A 130 9.85 -0.08 -1.82
C GLY A 130 9.08 0.20 -3.10
N ILE A 131 7.75 0.07 -3.06
CA ILE A 131 6.90 0.41 -4.22
C ILE A 131 6.93 1.92 -4.48
N GLY A 132 6.87 2.75 -3.44
CA GLY A 132 6.99 4.20 -3.59
C GLY A 132 8.33 4.61 -4.21
N ALA A 133 9.44 4.01 -3.78
CA ALA A 133 10.76 4.24 -4.37
C ALA A 133 10.82 3.79 -5.84
N ALA A 134 10.27 2.61 -6.18
CA ALA A 134 10.22 2.12 -7.54
C ALA A 134 9.40 3.04 -8.47
N LEU A 135 8.23 3.50 -8.03
CA LEU A 135 7.41 4.43 -8.79
C LEU A 135 8.07 5.81 -8.97
N ALA A 136 8.81 6.29 -7.97
CA ALA A 136 9.56 7.52 -8.10
C ALA A 136 10.67 7.38 -9.15
N LEU A 137 11.43 6.29 -9.11
CA LEU A 137 12.52 6.05 -10.05
C LEU A 137 12.03 5.85 -11.49
N THR A 138 10.86 5.25 -11.68
CA THR A 138 10.25 5.10 -13.01
C THR A 138 9.92 6.46 -13.65
N THR A 139 9.71 7.51 -12.84
CA THR A 139 9.32 8.83 -13.32
C THR A 139 10.44 9.87 -13.26
N THR A 140 11.43 9.69 -12.38
CA THR A 140 12.57 10.62 -12.21
C THR A 140 13.86 10.11 -12.84
N GLY A 141 13.93 8.81 -13.14
CA GLY A 141 15.02 8.20 -13.91
C GLY A 141 15.86 7.18 -13.14
N LEU A 142 16.52 6.35 -13.94
CA LEU A 142 17.48 5.34 -13.55
C LEU A 142 18.75 5.49 -14.39
N PRO A 143 19.93 5.11 -13.89
CA PRO A 143 21.15 5.07 -14.69
C PRO A 143 21.11 3.85 -15.64
N ILE A 144 20.45 4.00 -16.78
CA ILE A 144 20.31 2.97 -17.81
C ILE A 144 21.04 3.40 -19.10
N ASP A 145 21.61 2.41 -19.81
CA ASP A 145 22.25 2.61 -21.10
C ASP A 145 21.27 2.46 -22.28
N SER A 146 21.81 2.40 -23.49
CA SER A 146 21.05 2.27 -24.73
C SER A 146 20.23 0.96 -24.85
N ASN A 147 20.60 -0.07 -24.10
CA ASN A 147 19.89 -1.36 -24.06
C ASN A 147 18.85 -1.43 -22.92
N GLY A 148 18.77 -0.39 -22.09
CA GLY A 148 17.95 -0.38 -20.88
C GLY A 148 18.61 -1.07 -19.68
N ASP A 149 19.90 -1.43 -19.79
CA ASP A 149 20.63 -2.09 -18.73
C ASP A 149 21.15 -1.07 -17.70
N ARG A 150 21.02 -1.42 -16.41
CA ARG A 150 21.49 -0.56 -15.32
C ARG A 150 23.01 -0.39 -15.37
N GLN A 151 23.45 0.84 -15.35
CA GLN A 151 24.83 1.21 -15.15
C GLN A 151 25.15 1.43 -13.66
N GLY A 152 26.38 1.15 -13.25
CA GLY A 152 26.84 1.32 -11.88
C GLY A 152 26.63 0.11 -10.97
N GLY A 153 26.92 0.29 -9.68
CA GLY A 153 26.89 -0.77 -8.67
C GLY A 153 25.48 -1.19 -8.22
N PRO A 154 25.37 -2.16 -7.30
CA PRO A 154 24.09 -2.70 -6.81
C PRO A 154 23.16 -1.65 -6.17
N PHE A 155 23.70 -0.52 -5.73
CA PHE A 155 22.98 0.58 -5.08
C PHE A 155 22.79 1.81 -5.99
N ALA A 156 23.06 1.70 -7.30
CA ALA A 156 22.92 2.81 -8.25
C ALA A 156 21.48 3.35 -8.35
N TRP A 157 20.49 2.57 -7.93
CA TRP A 157 19.09 2.98 -7.80
C TRP A 157 18.81 3.91 -6.60
N PHE A 158 19.69 3.92 -5.58
CA PHE A 158 19.47 4.70 -4.36
C PHE A 158 19.76 6.18 -4.63
N SER A 159 18.70 6.96 -4.66
CA SER A 159 18.75 8.41 -4.96
C SER A 159 17.82 9.18 -4.00
N GLY A 160 17.97 10.49 -3.98
CA GLY A 160 17.06 11.36 -3.23
C GLY A 160 15.59 11.20 -3.67
N TYR A 161 15.35 10.92 -4.94
CA TYR A 161 14.00 10.68 -5.47
C TYR A 161 13.44 9.32 -5.04
N ALA A 162 14.26 8.27 -4.99
CA ALA A 162 13.85 6.98 -4.43
C ALA A 162 13.42 7.12 -2.96
N LEU A 163 14.21 7.84 -2.15
CA LEU A 163 13.88 8.12 -0.77
C LEU A 163 12.60 8.95 -0.64
N LEU A 164 12.46 10.00 -1.45
CA LEU A 164 11.25 10.85 -1.45
C LEU A 164 10.00 10.04 -1.82
N GLY A 165 10.03 9.22 -2.87
CA GLY A 165 8.91 8.38 -3.28
C GLY A 165 8.55 7.32 -2.24
N GLY A 166 9.55 6.67 -1.64
CA GLY A 166 9.35 5.73 -0.54
C GLY A 166 8.65 6.37 0.66
N LEU A 167 9.16 7.52 1.12
CA LEU A 167 8.56 8.28 2.22
C LEU A 167 7.19 8.84 1.86
N ALA A 168 6.96 9.24 0.61
CA ALA A 168 5.69 9.75 0.13
C ALA A 168 4.58 8.69 0.24
N VAL A 169 4.85 7.47 -0.23
CA VAL A 169 3.87 6.38 -0.16
C VAL A 169 3.66 5.91 1.29
N VAL A 170 4.71 5.80 2.10
CA VAL A 170 4.59 5.47 3.54
C VAL A 170 3.73 6.50 4.27
N ALA A 171 4.03 7.79 4.11
CA ALA A 171 3.31 8.85 4.80
C ALA A 171 1.86 8.96 4.31
N PHE A 172 1.63 8.85 3.00
CA PHE A 172 0.28 8.78 2.43
C PHE A 172 -0.50 7.58 2.97
N ALA A 173 0.08 6.38 2.96
CA ALA A 173 -0.55 5.16 3.47
C ALA A 173 -0.99 5.30 4.93
N LEU A 174 -0.15 5.88 5.80
CA LEU A 174 -0.50 6.14 7.19
C LEU A 174 -1.69 7.10 7.32
N VAL A 175 -1.68 8.22 6.58
CA VAL A 175 -2.78 9.19 6.56
C VAL A 175 -4.06 8.57 6.00
N HIS A 176 -3.93 7.80 4.93
CA HIS A 176 -5.04 7.11 4.26
C HIS A 176 -5.69 6.07 5.18
N ALA A 177 -4.88 5.28 5.88
CA ALA A 177 -5.35 4.33 6.89
C ALA A 177 -6.07 5.01 8.06
N LEU A 178 -5.61 6.17 8.53
CA LEU A 178 -6.31 6.92 9.59
C LEU A 178 -7.68 7.40 9.11
N ALA A 179 -7.80 7.87 7.86
CA ALA A 179 -9.08 8.23 7.27
C ALA A 179 -10.00 7.00 7.12
N PHE A 180 -9.45 5.87 6.66
CA PHE A 180 -10.16 4.60 6.53
C PHE A 180 -10.64 4.08 7.89
N LEU A 181 -9.79 4.05 8.91
CA LEU A 181 -10.17 3.62 10.26
C LEU A 181 -11.26 4.51 10.86
N ALA A 182 -11.19 5.83 10.65
CA ALA A 182 -12.25 6.73 11.10
C ALA A 182 -13.59 6.43 10.42
N LEU A 183 -13.57 6.05 9.13
CA LEU A 183 -14.75 5.66 8.36
C LEU A 183 -15.26 4.27 8.76
N LYS A 184 -14.34 3.29 8.94
CA LYS A 184 -14.65 1.85 9.01
C LYS A 184 -14.87 1.32 10.43
N THR A 185 -14.44 2.05 11.47
CA THR A 185 -14.59 1.62 12.87
C THR A 185 -15.64 2.43 13.62
N ASP A 186 -15.92 2.01 14.86
CA ASP A 186 -16.76 2.73 15.79
C ASP A 186 -16.10 2.87 17.17
N GLY A 187 -16.69 3.66 18.06
CA GLY A 187 -16.20 3.89 19.42
C GLY A 187 -14.86 4.65 19.48
N ASP A 188 -13.98 4.28 20.44
CA ASP A 188 -12.73 5.01 20.70
C ASP A 188 -11.75 4.97 19.51
N VAL A 189 -11.64 3.84 18.81
CA VAL A 189 -10.76 3.69 17.65
C VAL A 189 -11.12 4.72 16.57
N ARG A 190 -12.41 4.88 16.24
CA ARG A 190 -12.92 5.87 15.28
C ARG A 190 -12.50 7.29 15.64
N HIS A 191 -12.83 7.71 16.87
CA HIS A 191 -12.56 9.10 17.32
C HIS A 191 -11.07 9.38 17.41
N ARG A 192 -10.28 8.40 17.83
CA ARG A 192 -8.82 8.49 17.91
C ARG A 192 -8.21 8.57 16.51
N ALA A 193 -8.64 7.73 15.56
CA ALA A 193 -8.18 7.75 14.17
C ALA A 193 -8.47 9.12 13.51
N ARG A 194 -9.66 9.67 13.70
CA ARG A 194 -10.02 11.01 13.21
C ARG A 194 -9.13 12.09 13.83
N ARG A 195 -8.88 12.06 15.15
CA ARG A 195 -7.98 13.03 15.80
C ARG A 195 -6.55 12.94 15.25
N TRP A 196 -6.03 11.75 15.06
CA TRP A 196 -4.70 11.54 14.48
C TRP A 196 -4.65 12.00 13.02
N PHE A 197 -5.66 11.67 12.21
CA PHE A 197 -5.77 12.17 10.86
C PHE A 197 -5.70 13.71 10.81
N VAL A 198 -6.53 14.39 11.58
CA VAL A 198 -6.56 15.86 11.60
C VAL A 198 -5.21 16.47 11.99
N ARG A 199 -4.46 15.82 12.88
CA ARG A 199 -3.15 16.30 13.33
C ARG A 199 -2.03 15.99 12.33
N LEU A 200 -2.05 14.83 11.74
CA LEU A 200 -0.93 14.29 10.94
C LEU A 200 -1.10 14.52 9.43
N ALA A 201 -2.32 14.66 8.90
CA ALA A 201 -2.53 14.80 7.47
C ALA A 201 -1.79 16.01 6.85
N PRO A 202 -1.75 17.21 7.47
CA PRO A 202 -1.02 18.34 6.89
C PRO A 202 0.47 18.05 6.66
N LEU A 203 1.12 17.33 7.57
CA LEU A 203 2.52 16.92 7.43
C LEU A 203 2.69 15.65 6.59
N GLY A 204 1.77 14.68 6.77
CA GLY A 204 1.87 13.38 6.10
C GLY A 204 1.58 13.43 4.60
N LEU A 205 0.90 14.46 4.09
CA LEU A 205 0.70 14.65 2.65
C LEU A 205 1.84 15.42 1.98
N LEU A 206 2.73 16.07 2.75
CA LEU A 206 3.83 16.87 2.20
C LEU A 206 4.81 16.05 1.35
N PRO A 207 5.26 14.83 1.72
CA PRO A 207 6.21 14.09 0.89
C PRO A 207 5.65 13.76 -0.49
N LEU A 208 4.35 13.40 -0.59
CA LEU A 208 3.73 13.13 -1.88
C LEU A 208 3.56 14.43 -2.69
N LEU A 209 3.18 15.51 -2.06
CA LEU A 209 3.13 16.83 -2.69
C LEU A 209 4.54 17.26 -3.17
N ALA A 210 5.57 17.05 -2.37
CA ALA A 210 6.95 17.35 -2.76
C ALA A 210 7.39 16.53 -3.98
N TRP A 211 7.02 15.24 -4.05
CA TRP A 211 7.27 14.43 -5.24
C TRP A 211 6.50 14.96 -6.47
N MET A 212 5.20 15.31 -6.32
CA MET A 212 4.44 15.96 -7.40
C MET A 212 5.17 17.19 -7.92
N VAL A 213 5.54 18.11 -7.04
CA VAL A 213 6.22 19.37 -7.40
C VAL A 213 7.60 19.10 -8.01
N ALA A 214 8.39 18.20 -7.43
CA ALA A 214 9.72 17.86 -7.95
C ALA A 214 9.64 17.39 -9.41
N LEU A 215 8.66 16.55 -9.73
CA LEU A 215 8.49 16.08 -11.09
C LEU A 215 7.97 17.16 -12.04
N GLN A 216 7.11 18.08 -11.55
CA GLN A 216 6.71 19.24 -12.36
C GLN A 216 7.90 20.16 -12.71
N LEU A 217 8.87 20.31 -11.80
CA LEU A 217 10.08 21.08 -12.06
C LEU A 217 11.00 20.40 -13.07
N LEU A 218 10.97 19.07 -13.17
CA LEU A 218 11.76 18.28 -14.12
C LEU A 218 11.14 18.23 -15.52
N SER A 219 9.84 17.95 -15.61
CA SER A 219 9.15 17.65 -16.86
C SER A 219 7.69 18.13 -16.90
N GLY A 220 7.33 19.12 -16.07
CA GLY A 220 5.96 19.59 -15.93
C GLY A 220 5.38 20.26 -17.17
N LYS A 221 4.06 20.17 -17.30
CA LYS A 221 3.24 20.78 -18.35
C LYS A 221 2.13 21.62 -17.71
N PRO A 222 1.58 22.63 -18.40
CA PRO A 222 0.51 23.47 -17.82
C PRO A 222 -0.64 22.65 -17.22
N LEU A 223 -1.12 21.62 -17.93
CA LEU A 223 -2.20 20.75 -17.46
C LEU A 223 -1.82 19.97 -16.18
N THR A 224 -0.58 19.50 -16.07
CA THR A 224 -0.15 18.73 -14.90
C THR A 224 0.05 19.62 -13.67
N TRP A 225 0.38 20.91 -13.83
CA TRP A 225 0.35 21.89 -12.76
C TRP A 225 -1.06 22.16 -12.23
N ILE A 226 -2.07 22.17 -13.13
CA ILE A 226 -3.48 22.27 -12.70
C ILE A 226 -3.86 21.07 -11.82
N LEU A 227 -3.40 19.86 -12.17
CA LEU A 227 -3.62 18.67 -11.34
C LEU A 227 -2.94 18.77 -9.97
N VAL A 228 -1.75 19.36 -9.87
CA VAL A 228 -1.10 19.66 -8.58
C VAL A 228 -1.99 20.57 -7.73
N LEU A 229 -2.49 21.67 -8.31
CA LEU A 229 -3.37 22.59 -7.60
C LEU A 229 -4.67 21.89 -7.13
N LEU A 230 -5.32 21.12 -8.01
CA LEU A 230 -6.51 20.36 -7.65
C LEU A 230 -6.23 19.33 -6.55
N GLY A 231 -5.06 18.69 -6.58
CA GLY A 231 -4.60 17.79 -5.52
C GLY A 231 -4.49 18.53 -4.17
N VAL A 232 -3.82 19.68 -4.14
CA VAL A 232 -3.71 20.49 -2.91
C VAL A 232 -5.09 20.86 -2.37
N LEU A 233 -6.01 21.29 -3.23
CA LEU A 233 -7.39 21.61 -2.84
C LEU A 233 -8.14 20.38 -2.29
N ALA A 234 -7.97 19.22 -2.92
CA ALA A 234 -8.58 17.97 -2.46
C ALA A 234 -8.01 17.52 -1.10
N GLY A 235 -6.69 17.62 -0.90
CA GLY A 235 -6.05 17.34 0.40
C GLY A 235 -6.53 18.28 1.50
N ALA A 236 -6.62 19.58 1.21
CA ALA A 236 -7.17 20.57 2.13
C ALA A 236 -8.66 20.29 2.44
N ALA A 237 -9.45 19.92 1.44
CA ALA A 237 -10.85 19.53 1.62
C ALA A 237 -10.97 18.28 2.49
N ALA A 238 -10.13 17.26 2.30
CA ALA A 238 -10.10 16.07 3.15
C ALA A 238 -9.86 16.42 4.62
N TRP A 239 -8.90 17.30 4.89
CA TRP A 239 -8.60 17.77 6.24
C TRP A 239 -9.76 18.54 6.88
N VAL A 240 -10.37 19.50 6.15
CA VAL A 240 -11.53 20.28 6.64
C VAL A 240 -12.74 19.39 6.91
N LEU A 241 -13.04 18.46 6.01
CA LEU A 241 -14.16 17.52 6.14
C LEU A 241 -13.98 16.58 7.35
N ALA A 242 -12.75 16.10 7.59
CA ALA A 242 -12.43 15.29 8.77
C ALA A 242 -12.60 16.08 10.08
N ARG A 243 -12.22 17.36 10.12
CA ARG A 243 -12.47 18.25 11.27
C ARG A 243 -13.97 18.40 11.57
N LYS A 244 -14.79 18.46 10.52
CA LYS A 244 -16.26 18.53 10.63
C LYS A 244 -16.92 17.18 10.95
N GLY A 245 -16.16 16.07 11.04
CA GLY A 245 -16.67 14.73 11.30
C GLY A 245 -17.34 14.05 10.09
N ALA A 246 -17.15 14.58 8.88
CA ALA A 246 -17.66 14.02 7.63
C ALA A 246 -16.66 12.98 7.05
N GLU A 247 -16.45 11.87 7.77
CA GLU A 247 -15.37 10.90 7.53
C GLU A 247 -15.40 10.28 6.13
N GLY A 248 -16.60 9.91 5.62
CA GLY A 248 -16.74 9.35 4.27
C GLY A 248 -16.38 10.36 3.19
N LYS A 249 -16.79 11.63 3.35
CA LYS A 249 -16.43 12.70 2.41
C LYS A 249 -14.92 13.02 2.50
N ALA A 250 -14.34 12.97 3.70
CA ALA A 250 -12.90 13.15 3.91
C ALA A 250 -12.08 12.05 3.22
N PHE A 251 -12.51 10.79 3.34
CA PHE A 251 -11.87 9.66 2.65
C PHE A 251 -11.96 9.80 1.13
N GLY A 252 -13.13 10.19 0.59
CA GLY A 252 -13.30 10.44 -0.84
C GLY A 252 -12.44 11.60 -1.36
N ALA A 253 -12.34 12.70 -0.60
CA ALA A 253 -11.49 13.83 -0.94
C ALA A 253 -10.00 13.46 -0.93
N LEU A 254 -9.57 12.58 0.01
CA LEU A 254 -8.21 12.06 0.04
C LEU A 254 -7.95 11.14 -1.16
N GLY A 255 -8.94 10.37 -1.61
CA GLY A 255 -8.87 9.62 -2.86
C GLY A 255 -8.71 10.54 -4.09
N ALA A 256 -9.44 11.65 -4.13
CA ALA A 256 -9.28 12.65 -5.19
C ALA A 256 -7.87 13.28 -5.17
N PHE A 257 -7.31 13.55 -3.98
CA PHE A 257 -5.91 13.96 -3.84
C PHE A 257 -4.96 12.95 -4.49
N LEU A 258 -5.11 11.66 -4.21
CA LEU A 258 -4.27 10.60 -4.78
C LEU A 258 -4.41 10.53 -6.31
N VAL A 259 -5.64 10.57 -6.83
CA VAL A 259 -5.88 10.58 -8.29
C VAL A 259 -5.20 11.77 -8.96
N CYS A 260 -5.32 12.97 -8.38
CA CYS A 260 -4.63 14.15 -8.88
C CYS A 260 -3.10 13.99 -8.79
N ALA A 261 -2.59 13.42 -7.70
CA ALA A 261 -1.17 13.18 -7.51
C ALA A 261 -0.61 12.23 -8.57
N THR A 262 -1.20 11.05 -8.73
CA THR A 262 -0.74 10.08 -9.72
C THR A 262 -0.92 10.58 -11.15
N ALA A 263 -2.05 11.21 -11.47
CA ALA A 263 -2.29 11.79 -12.79
C ALA A 263 -1.29 12.93 -13.12
N SER A 264 -0.92 13.78 -12.15
CA SER A 264 0.09 14.80 -12.34
C SER A 264 1.48 14.21 -12.56
N ILE A 265 1.84 13.16 -11.79
CA ILE A 265 3.14 12.49 -11.86
C ILE A 265 3.29 11.76 -13.21
N PHE A 266 2.37 10.86 -13.56
CA PHE A 266 2.43 10.13 -14.83
C PHE A 266 2.23 11.05 -16.04
N GLY A 267 1.37 12.06 -15.93
CA GLY A 267 1.15 13.06 -16.99
C GLY A 267 2.38 13.91 -17.27
N ALA A 268 3.15 14.28 -16.24
CA ALA A 268 4.41 15.01 -16.42
C ALA A 268 5.48 14.12 -17.08
N ALA A 269 5.60 12.86 -16.64
CA ALA A 269 6.56 11.91 -17.20
C ALA A 269 6.26 11.55 -18.68
N PHE A 270 4.99 11.47 -19.06
CA PHE A 270 4.58 11.11 -20.43
C PHE A 270 5.30 11.92 -21.52
N PRO A 271 5.81 11.35 -22.62
CA PRO A 271 5.69 9.93 -23.06
C PRO A 271 6.84 9.04 -22.57
N VAL A 272 7.70 9.53 -21.68
CA VAL A 272 8.84 8.77 -21.15
C VAL A 272 8.34 7.86 -20.02
N VAL A 273 8.70 6.57 -20.08
CA VAL A 273 8.35 5.57 -19.06
C VAL A 273 9.49 5.33 -18.06
N ILE A 274 10.75 5.45 -18.49
CA ILE A 274 11.93 5.55 -17.63
C ILE A 274 12.91 6.56 -18.26
N PRO A 275 13.13 7.72 -17.63
CA PRO A 275 14.21 8.60 -18.01
C PRO A 275 15.58 7.96 -17.72
N SER A 276 16.53 8.07 -18.63
CA SER A 276 17.94 7.70 -18.34
C SER A 276 18.67 8.88 -17.71
N THR A 277 19.28 8.64 -16.56
CA THR A 277 20.17 9.64 -15.91
C THR A 277 21.57 9.69 -16.50
N VAL A 278 21.91 8.75 -17.41
CA VAL A 278 23.20 8.70 -18.12
C VAL A 278 23.17 9.58 -19.37
N ASN A 279 22.17 9.36 -20.24
CA ASN A 279 22.00 10.12 -21.47
C ASN A 279 20.50 10.16 -21.85
N PRO A 280 19.92 11.35 -22.12
CA PRO A 280 18.53 11.45 -22.57
C PRO A 280 18.18 10.65 -23.83
N ALA A 281 19.17 10.35 -24.70
CA ALA A 281 18.97 9.49 -25.87
C ALA A 281 18.63 8.03 -25.49
N PHE A 282 18.89 7.62 -24.27
CA PHE A 282 18.61 6.28 -23.76
C PHE A 282 17.26 6.19 -23.00
N ASN A 283 16.48 7.25 -23.03
CA ASN A 283 15.15 7.25 -22.40
C ASN A 283 14.28 6.13 -22.98
N LEU A 284 13.66 5.37 -22.10
CA LEU A 284 12.56 4.48 -22.49
C LEU A 284 11.27 5.28 -22.60
N THR A 285 10.62 5.13 -23.74
CA THR A 285 9.37 5.85 -24.08
C THR A 285 8.25 4.85 -24.39
N ILE A 286 7.02 5.33 -24.47
CA ILE A 286 5.88 4.49 -24.86
C ILE A 286 6.06 3.85 -26.25
N SER A 287 6.90 4.43 -27.13
CA SER A 287 7.14 3.90 -28.49
C SER A 287 8.20 2.82 -28.53
N ASN A 288 9.34 3.02 -27.84
CA ASN A 288 10.48 2.06 -27.90
C ASN A 288 10.39 0.96 -26.84
N ALA A 289 9.57 1.13 -25.80
CA ALA A 289 9.41 0.14 -24.74
C ALA A 289 8.16 -0.75 -24.89
N SER A 290 7.24 -0.43 -25.83
CA SER A 290 5.97 -1.15 -25.95
C SER A 290 6.09 -2.48 -26.70
N SER A 291 5.16 -3.38 -26.38
CA SER A 291 4.88 -4.59 -27.15
C SER A 291 4.33 -4.29 -28.54
N SER A 292 4.23 -5.32 -29.39
CA SER A 292 3.66 -5.20 -30.72
C SER A 292 2.19 -4.74 -30.70
N ALA A 293 1.73 -4.12 -31.78
CA ALA A 293 0.32 -3.71 -31.91
C ALA A 293 -0.66 -4.90 -31.78
N TYR A 294 -0.27 -6.09 -32.23
CA TYR A 294 -1.04 -7.31 -32.03
C TYR A 294 -1.22 -7.66 -30.55
N THR A 295 -0.12 -7.66 -29.78
CA THR A 295 -0.15 -7.96 -28.34
C THR A 295 -1.00 -6.94 -27.59
N LEU A 296 -0.79 -5.65 -27.83
CA LEU A 296 -1.57 -4.59 -27.18
C LEU A 296 -3.06 -4.67 -27.54
N GLY A 297 -3.39 -5.01 -28.80
CA GLY A 297 -4.77 -5.22 -29.25
C GLY A 297 -5.44 -6.39 -28.54
N LEU A 298 -4.78 -7.57 -28.49
CA LEU A 298 -5.28 -8.73 -27.77
C LEU A 298 -5.49 -8.44 -26.27
N MET A 299 -4.52 -7.82 -25.62
CA MET A 299 -4.63 -7.38 -24.23
C MET A 299 -5.82 -6.45 -24.02
N SER A 300 -6.08 -5.54 -24.96
CA SER A 300 -7.21 -4.59 -24.87
C SER A 300 -8.56 -5.33 -24.90
N ILE A 301 -8.70 -6.36 -25.73
CA ILE A 301 -9.91 -7.18 -25.78
C ILE A 301 -10.12 -7.93 -24.45
N VAL A 302 -9.06 -8.57 -23.93
CA VAL A 302 -9.11 -9.28 -22.64
C VAL A 302 -9.43 -8.34 -21.49
N ALA A 303 -8.80 -7.16 -21.47
CA ALA A 303 -9.05 -6.16 -20.44
C ALA A 303 -10.47 -5.59 -20.52
N ALA A 304 -11.00 -5.36 -21.72
CA ALA A 304 -12.37 -4.84 -21.90
C ALA A 304 -13.44 -5.77 -21.32
N VAL A 305 -13.19 -7.08 -21.30
CA VAL A 305 -14.10 -8.08 -20.68
C VAL A 305 -13.76 -8.32 -19.22
N GLY A 306 -12.48 -8.52 -18.90
CA GLY A 306 -12.03 -8.91 -17.55
C GLY A 306 -12.14 -7.80 -16.53
N LEU A 307 -11.73 -6.57 -16.88
CA LEU A 307 -11.71 -5.44 -15.93
C LEU A 307 -13.10 -5.11 -15.36
N PRO A 308 -14.17 -5.00 -16.15
CA PRO A 308 -15.50 -4.76 -15.62
C PRO A 308 -15.95 -5.84 -14.62
N LEU A 309 -15.65 -7.10 -14.88
CA LEU A 309 -15.98 -8.22 -13.97
C LEU A 309 -15.23 -8.11 -12.65
N VAL A 310 -13.92 -7.83 -12.70
CA VAL A 310 -13.09 -7.65 -11.50
C VAL A 310 -13.56 -6.43 -10.70
N ILE A 311 -13.84 -5.30 -11.36
CA ILE A 311 -14.34 -4.10 -10.69
C ILE A 311 -15.72 -4.36 -10.04
N ALA A 312 -16.62 -5.06 -10.72
CA ALA A 312 -17.93 -5.41 -10.18
C ALA A 312 -17.79 -6.32 -8.94
N TYR A 313 -16.92 -7.34 -9.00
CA TYR A 313 -16.62 -8.20 -7.86
C TYR A 313 -16.02 -7.43 -6.69
N GLN A 314 -15.03 -6.58 -6.94
CA GLN A 314 -14.40 -5.75 -5.93
C GLN A 314 -15.44 -4.80 -5.26
N ALA A 315 -16.25 -4.13 -6.07
CA ALA A 315 -17.30 -3.25 -5.57
C ALA A 315 -18.33 -4.01 -4.72
N TRP A 316 -18.71 -5.22 -5.13
CA TRP A 316 -19.59 -6.10 -4.37
C TRP A 316 -18.98 -6.50 -3.04
N THR A 317 -17.71 -6.87 -3.00
CA THR A 317 -16.96 -7.20 -1.75
C THR A 317 -17.00 -6.01 -0.78
N TYR A 318 -16.66 -4.81 -1.25
CA TYR A 318 -16.73 -3.62 -0.40
C TYR A 318 -18.16 -3.30 0.07
N TRP A 319 -19.16 -3.53 -0.77
CA TRP A 319 -20.56 -3.36 -0.39
C TRP A 319 -21.01 -4.35 0.68
N VAL A 320 -20.63 -5.62 0.59
CA VAL A 320 -20.94 -6.65 1.59
C VAL A 320 -20.32 -6.28 2.94
N PHE A 321 -19.06 -5.91 2.95
CA PHE A 321 -18.31 -5.59 4.16
C PHE A 321 -18.36 -4.10 4.57
N ARG A 322 -19.33 -3.32 4.08
CA ARG A 322 -19.39 -1.87 4.35
C ARG A 322 -19.68 -1.48 5.79
N ARG A 323 -20.19 -2.39 6.62
CA ARG A 323 -20.55 -2.09 8.02
C ARG A 323 -19.31 -1.73 8.85
N ARG A 324 -19.51 -0.88 9.86
CA ARG A 324 -18.44 -0.50 10.81
C ARG A 324 -18.07 -1.66 11.73
N VAL A 325 -16.78 -1.77 12.03
CA VAL A 325 -16.24 -2.73 12.99
C VAL A 325 -16.18 -2.08 14.37
N SER A 326 -16.74 -2.76 15.37
CA SER A 326 -16.74 -2.33 16.77
C SER A 326 -15.97 -3.31 17.65
N ALA A 327 -15.32 -2.81 18.68
CA ALA A 327 -14.67 -3.64 19.69
C ALA A 327 -15.66 -4.59 20.40
N ALA A 328 -16.94 -4.20 20.51
CA ALA A 328 -18.00 -5.03 21.10
C ALA A 328 -18.30 -6.31 20.30
N HIS A 329 -17.99 -6.34 19.00
CA HIS A 329 -18.18 -7.50 18.14
C HIS A 329 -16.95 -8.43 18.09
N ILE A 330 -15.87 -8.10 18.81
CA ILE A 330 -14.66 -8.92 18.84
C ILE A 330 -14.81 -10.00 19.93
N PRO A 331 -14.93 -11.31 19.58
CA PRO A 331 -15.05 -12.37 20.57
C PRO A 331 -13.78 -12.49 21.41
N ALA A 332 -13.85 -13.17 22.55
CA ALA A 332 -12.67 -13.46 23.35
C ALA A 332 -11.59 -14.19 22.49
N ALA A 333 -10.32 -13.92 22.78
CA ALA A 333 -9.24 -14.58 22.05
C ALA A 333 -9.13 -16.04 22.49
N HIS A 334 -9.24 -16.96 21.54
CA HIS A 334 -8.98 -18.39 21.75
C HIS A 334 -7.87 -18.84 20.80
N GLY A 335 -6.83 -19.50 21.33
CA GLY A 335 -5.82 -20.16 20.49
C GLY A 335 -6.39 -21.47 19.92
N PHE A 336 -6.16 -21.75 18.65
CA PHE A 336 -6.56 -23.00 18.00
C PHE A 336 -5.64 -24.17 18.35
N LEU A 337 -4.41 -23.91 18.77
CA LEU A 337 -3.44 -24.93 19.12
C LEU A 337 -3.53 -25.30 20.60
N PRO A 338 -3.50 -26.59 20.95
CA PRO A 338 -3.39 -27.03 22.34
C PRO A 338 -2.17 -26.40 23.02
N ALA A 339 -2.25 -26.14 24.32
CA ALA A 339 -1.17 -25.53 25.09
C ALA A 339 0.18 -26.27 24.99
N ILE A 340 0.15 -27.59 24.78
CA ILE A 340 1.34 -28.42 24.56
C ILE A 340 2.02 -28.07 23.22
N ALA A 341 1.26 -27.97 22.13
CA ALA A 341 1.78 -27.60 20.82
C ALA A 341 2.27 -26.16 20.80
N ALA A 342 1.61 -25.26 21.53
CA ALA A 342 2.04 -23.89 21.71
C ALA A 342 3.41 -23.77 22.42
N LYS A 343 3.68 -24.63 23.40
CA LYS A 343 4.98 -24.68 24.08
C LYS A 343 6.13 -25.14 23.17
N VAL A 344 5.87 -26.08 22.28
CA VAL A 344 6.86 -26.58 21.32
C VAL A 344 7.21 -25.49 20.29
N LEU A 345 6.22 -24.74 19.80
CA LEU A 345 6.43 -23.69 18.77
C LEU A 345 7.08 -22.41 19.32
N VAL A 346 6.87 -22.09 20.59
CA VAL A 346 7.34 -20.81 21.19
C VAL A 346 8.62 -20.98 22.03
N GLY A 347 9.10 -22.21 22.19
CA GLY A 347 10.28 -22.54 23.02
C GLY A 347 10.01 -22.44 24.52
N HIS A 348 10.81 -23.16 25.31
CA HIS A 348 10.69 -23.29 26.74
C HIS A 348 10.93 -21.99 27.53
N ALA A 349 9.93 -21.12 27.59
CA ALA A 349 9.96 -19.94 28.46
C ALA A 349 8.56 -19.65 28.99
N ALA A 350 8.10 -20.48 29.93
CA ALA A 350 7.11 -20.05 30.90
C ALA A 350 7.75 -20.16 32.29
N PRO A 351 7.94 -19.04 33.03
CA PRO A 351 8.17 -19.14 34.46
C PRO A 351 6.89 -19.68 35.11
N GLY A 352 7.04 -20.56 36.07
CA GLY A 352 5.95 -21.25 36.74
C GLY A 352 4.95 -20.25 37.35
N GLY A 353 3.68 -20.39 36.94
CA GLY A 353 2.57 -19.79 37.67
C GLY A 353 2.41 -20.50 39.03
N PRO A 354 1.97 -19.82 40.09
CA PRO A 354 1.80 -20.39 41.40
C PRO A 354 0.77 -21.53 41.36
N ALA A 355 1.16 -22.67 41.93
CA ALA A 355 0.29 -23.82 42.12
C ALA A 355 -0.98 -23.37 42.89
N ALA A 356 -2.12 -23.64 42.30
CA ALA A 356 -3.40 -23.55 43.00
C ALA A 356 -3.37 -24.54 44.17
N LYS A 357 -3.32 -24.01 45.39
CA LYS A 357 -3.49 -24.81 46.61
C LYS A 357 -4.92 -25.34 46.62
N HIS A 358 -5.05 -26.65 46.54
CA HIS A 358 -6.30 -27.34 46.90
C HIS A 358 -6.61 -27.00 48.36
N ALA A 359 -7.72 -26.36 48.60
CA ALA A 359 -8.35 -26.33 49.91
C ALA A 359 -8.99 -27.68 50.18
N PRO A 360 -8.83 -28.28 51.38
CA PRO A 360 -9.52 -29.50 51.74
C PRO A 360 -11.01 -29.21 51.96
N GLN A 361 -11.86 -30.03 51.40
CA GLN A 361 -13.26 -30.13 51.82
C GLN A 361 -13.31 -30.80 53.18
N ASP A 362 -13.61 -30.04 54.21
CA ASP A 362 -14.05 -30.61 55.50
C ASP A 362 -15.50 -31.08 55.32
N ALA A 363 -15.65 -32.42 55.51
CA ALA A 363 -16.90 -33.04 55.84
C ALA A 363 -17.18 -32.84 57.32
N GLY A 364 -18.41 -32.49 57.65
CA GLY A 364 -18.81 -32.44 59.06
C GLY A 364 -20.19 -31.91 59.26
N GLU A 365 -21.13 -32.84 59.49
CA GLU A 365 -22.46 -32.77 60.16
C GLU A 365 -23.58 -32.04 59.43
#